data_5318bd7dfb8323e0c902330132bfef3e
#
_entry.id   5318bd7dfb8323e0c902330132bfef3e
#
_cell.length_a   1.000
_cell.length_b   1.000
_cell.length_c   1.000
_cell.angle_alpha   90.00
_cell.angle_beta   90.00
_cell.angle_gamma   90.00
#
_symmetry.space_group_name_H-M   'P 1'
#
loop_
_entity.id
_entity.type
_entity.pdbx_description
1 polymer ?
#
loop_
_entity_poly.entity_id
_entity_poly.type
_entity_poly.pdbx_seq_one_letter_code
_entity_poly.pdbx_strand_id
1 'polypeptide(L)' 'MAKVNYEKAWHALKEKKMQEYIRLHEGIEGFFAFDNMQILSSDLTEMDKLDGTKEFSNLLDDMNREDK' A
#
# COMPACT_ATOMS: atom_id res chain seq x y z
N MET A 1 18.35 11.41 23.87
CA MET A 1 17.21 10.93 23.42
C MET A 1 17.21 10.64 21.99
N ALA A 2 16.73 9.59 21.68
CA ALA A 2 16.82 9.17 20.33
C ALA A 2 15.83 9.95 19.49
N LYS A 3 16.29 10.37 18.36
CA LYS A 3 15.45 10.94 17.42
C LYS A 3 14.63 9.86 16.79
N VAL A 4 13.37 10.02 16.79
CA VAL A 4 12.53 9.08 16.13
C VAL A 4 12.77 9.24 14.63
N ASN A 5 13.02 8.12 14.00
CA ASN A 5 13.23 8.16 12.58
C ASN A 5 11.89 8.02 11.89
N TYR A 6 11.23 9.12 11.72
CA TYR A 6 9.90 9.11 11.13
C TYR A 6 9.90 8.59 9.71
N GLU A 7 10.95 8.90 9.02
CA GLU A 7 11.06 8.46 7.63
C GLU A 7 11.06 6.95 7.53
N LYS A 8 11.85 6.33 8.39
CA LYS A 8 11.95 4.90 8.40
C LYS A 8 10.64 4.26 8.84
N ALA A 9 10.03 4.84 9.86
CA ALA A 9 8.76 4.32 10.33
C ALA A 9 7.69 4.48 9.28
N TRP A 10 7.71 5.59 8.58
CA TRP A 10 6.76 5.85 7.53
C TRP A 10 6.87 4.80 6.42
N HIS A 11 8.10 4.55 5.99
CA HIS A 11 8.34 3.58 4.93
C HIS A 11 7.94 2.18 5.35
N ALA A 12 8.23 1.84 6.59
CA ALA A 12 7.86 0.52 7.09
C ALA A 12 6.35 0.35 7.11
N LEU A 13 5.65 1.36 7.54
CA LEU A 13 4.20 1.31 7.57
C LEU A 13 3.62 1.24 6.17
N LYS A 14 4.17 2.05 5.28
CA LYS A 14 3.69 2.08 3.92
C LYS A 14 3.91 0.74 3.23
N GLU A 15 5.08 0.19 3.43
CA GLU A 15 5.39 -1.09 2.83
C GLU A 15 4.49 -2.19 3.35
N LYS A 16 4.22 -2.15 4.65
CA LYS A 16 3.34 -3.12 5.24
C LYS A 16 1.96 -3.05 4.62
N LYS A 17 1.46 -1.86 4.42
CA LYS A 17 0.15 -1.68 3.80
C LYS A 17 0.15 -2.16 2.36
N MET A 18 1.22 -1.91 1.65
CA MET A 18 1.33 -2.34 0.28
C MET A 18 1.37 -3.86 0.19
N GLN A 19 2.08 -4.49 1.11
CA GLN A 19 2.13 -5.95 1.15
C GLN A 19 0.75 -6.52 1.43
N GLU A 20 0.03 -5.90 2.32
CA GLU A 20 -1.30 -6.35 2.63
C GLU A 20 -2.22 -6.20 1.44
N TYR A 21 -2.07 -5.13 0.71
CA TYR A 21 -2.87 -4.92 -0.48
C TYR A 21 -2.61 -6.02 -1.50
N ILE A 22 -1.35 -6.35 -1.69
CA ILE A 22 -0.99 -7.41 -2.62
C ILE A 22 -1.58 -8.74 -2.20
N ARG A 23 -1.51 -9.02 -0.91
CA ARG A 23 -2.04 -10.26 -0.40
C ARG A 23 -3.52 -10.36 -0.64
N LEU A 24 -4.24 -9.30 -0.37
CA LEU A 24 -5.68 -9.31 -0.57
C LEU A 24 -6.01 -9.44 -2.04
N HIS A 25 -5.19 -8.85 -2.86
CA HIS A 25 -5.42 -8.92 -4.30
C HIS A 25 -5.23 -10.33 -4.83
N GLU A 26 -4.25 -11.02 -4.29
CA GLU A 26 -3.92 -12.35 -4.79
C GLU A 26 -4.76 -13.44 -4.16
N GLY A 27 -5.00 -13.32 -2.87
CA GLY A 27 -5.70 -14.36 -2.19
C GLY A 27 -7.03 -13.90 -1.70
N ILE A 28 -7.88 -13.60 -2.58
CA ILE A 28 -9.17 -13.08 -2.22
C ILE A 28 -9.92 -14.05 -1.36
N GLU A 29 -10.26 -13.60 -0.20
CA GLU A 29 -10.88 -14.48 0.74
C GLU A 29 -12.19 -13.96 1.25
N GLY A 30 -13.12 -13.80 0.44
CA GLY A 30 -14.43 -13.45 0.92
C GLY A 30 -14.73 -11.98 0.79
N PHE A 31 -15.79 -11.57 1.44
CA PHE A 31 -16.34 -10.24 1.25
C PHE A 31 -15.43 -9.13 1.75
N PHE A 32 -14.84 -9.39 2.90
CA PHE A 32 -14.11 -8.31 3.56
C PHE A 32 -12.83 -7.95 2.86
N ALA A 33 -12.33 -8.85 2.03
CA ALA A 33 -11.11 -8.55 1.31
C ALA A 33 -11.29 -7.34 0.43
N PHE A 34 -12.42 -7.25 -0.21
CA PHE A 34 -12.67 -6.14 -1.12
C PHE A 34 -12.73 -4.82 -0.39
N ASP A 35 -13.45 -4.81 0.74
CA ASP A 35 -13.56 -3.60 1.55
C ASP A 35 -12.19 -3.18 2.06
N ASN A 36 -11.42 -4.14 2.52
CA ASN A 36 -10.09 -3.84 3.04
C ASN A 36 -9.20 -3.30 1.96
N MET A 37 -9.32 -3.83 0.75
CA MET A 37 -8.52 -3.32 -0.35
C MET A 37 -8.86 -1.87 -0.64
N GLN A 38 -10.11 -1.51 -0.55
CA GLN A 38 -10.50 -0.14 -0.78
C GLN A 38 -9.92 0.80 0.26
N ILE A 39 -9.96 0.37 1.51
CA ILE A 39 -9.39 1.16 2.59
C ILE A 39 -7.90 1.32 2.39
N LEU A 40 -7.22 0.23 2.09
CA LEU A 40 -5.78 0.28 1.89
C LEU A 40 -5.42 1.14 0.69
N SER A 41 -6.19 1.03 -0.35
CA SER A 41 -5.95 1.83 -1.54
C SER A 41 -6.06 3.32 -1.22
N SER A 42 -7.08 3.66 -0.46
CA SER A 42 -7.28 5.05 -0.08
C SER A 42 -6.13 5.53 0.80
N ASP A 43 -5.74 4.70 1.76
CA ASP A 43 -4.65 5.05 2.66
C ASP A 43 -3.35 5.24 1.89
N LEU A 44 -3.06 4.33 1.00
CA LEU A 44 -1.81 4.39 0.26
C LEU A 44 -1.78 5.57 -0.69
N THR A 45 -2.91 5.88 -1.30
CA THR A 45 -2.99 7.04 -2.16
C THR A 45 -2.73 8.31 -1.36
N GLU A 46 -3.28 8.37 -0.17
CA GLU A 46 -3.06 9.52 0.69
C GLU A 46 -1.60 9.60 1.10
N MET A 47 -1.01 8.48 1.43
CA MET A 47 0.39 8.47 1.82
C MET A 47 1.29 8.93 0.68
N ASP A 48 0.96 8.52 -0.54
CA ASP A 48 1.70 8.99 -1.70
C ASP A 48 1.64 10.50 -1.82
N LYS A 49 0.46 11.04 -1.59
CA LYS A 49 0.30 12.47 -1.66
C LYS A 49 1.11 13.18 -0.60
N LEU A 50 1.09 12.62 0.60
CA LEU A 50 1.75 13.26 1.72
C LEU A 50 3.26 13.25 1.59
N ASP A 51 3.81 12.17 1.05
CA ASP A 51 5.27 12.12 0.94
C ASP A 51 5.77 12.44 -0.46
N GLY A 52 4.87 12.77 -1.35
CA GLY A 52 5.27 13.21 -2.67
C GLY A 52 5.84 12.12 -3.56
N THR A 53 5.46 10.88 -3.32
CA THR A 53 5.95 9.79 -4.13
C THR A 53 4.81 9.20 -4.94
N LYS A 54 5.16 8.20 -5.74
CA LYS A 54 4.17 7.49 -6.51
C LYS A 54 4.36 6.00 -6.35
N GLU A 55 4.75 5.60 -5.17
CA GLU A 55 5.08 4.20 -4.94
C GLU A 55 3.88 3.31 -5.11
N PHE A 56 2.74 3.71 -4.58
CA PHE A 56 1.55 2.91 -4.72
C PHE A 56 1.06 2.90 -6.16
N SER A 57 1.16 4.04 -6.81
CA SER A 57 0.78 4.13 -8.21
C SER A 57 1.63 3.19 -9.05
N ASN A 58 2.92 3.15 -8.76
CA ASN A 58 3.82 2.25 -9.47
C ASN A 58 3.48 0.80 -9.20
N LEU A 59 3.09 0.51 -7.97
CA LEU A 59 2.71 -0.85 -7.62
C LEU A 59 1.49 -1.28 -8.41
N LEU A 60 0.50 -0.42 -8.51
CA LEU A 60 -0.70 -0.74 -9.26
C LEU A 60 -0.37 -0.98 -10.72
N ASP A 61 0.55 -0.19 -11.24
CA ASP A 61 0.96 -0.34 -12.62
C ASP A 61 1.61 -1.69 -12.84
N ASP A 62 2.47 -2.08 -11.92
CA ASP A 62 3.14 -3.36 -11.99
C ASP A 62 2.16 -4.50 -11.93
N MET A 63 1.20 -4.40 -11.04
CA MET A 63 0.21 -5.46 -10.91
C MET A 63 -0.62 -5.59 -12.17
N ASN A 64 -0.94 -4.48 -12.78
CA ASN A 64 -1.67 -4.50 -14.02
C ASN A 64 -0.89 -5.15 -15.14
N ARG A 65 0.38 -4.88 -15.17
CA ARG A 65 1.22 -5.44 -16.20
C ARG A 65 1.33 -6.93 -16.10
N GLU A 66 1.41 -7.40 -14.88
CA GLU A 66 1.55 -8.82 -14.67
C GLU A 66 0.32 -9.58 -15.04
N ASP A 67 -0.76 -8.88 -15.05
CA ASP A 67 -2.02 -9.50 -15.36
C ASP A 67 -2.17 -9.86 -16.82
N LYS A 68 -1.25 -9.43 -17.60
CA LYS A 68 -1.33 -9.79 -19.01
C LYS A 68 -0.84 -11.19 -19.25
#